data_bb4fc45ffb547754564fd45e42f7e964
#
_entry.id   bb4fc45ffb547754564fd45e42f7e964
#
_cell.length_a   1.000
_cell.length_b   1.000
_cell.length_c   1.000
_cell.angle_alpha   90.00
_cell.angle_beta   90.00
_cell.angle_gamma   90.00
#
_symmetry.space_group_name_H-M   'P 1'
#
loop_
_entity.id
_entity.type
_entity.pdbx_description
1 polymer ?
#
loop_
_entity_poly.entity_id
_entity_poly.type
_entity_poly.pdbx_seq_one_letter_code
_entity_poly.pdbx_strand_id
1 'polypeptide(L)'
;MPNASRKAAPSARAAQAQPETAQQIDPLSGITARIFVFVVGLVSVGTAFGLGFSNGNEVAIPALQIAGIVVLVAAYVCFVWAAEPYRKRVTFGRYSLVFALVALASVLDALSQLCADTAVRNDWGPICLALVLMLAGPYRHPLEIVGFTIIALALVSVTTVIVEATRAAGSYFISLSIVGTPILAIGIGSAIYAGYLISGLTADRAAAAAARDRRDQADRREAIEEFLGRDIRALRSEVLPFFRELKAQDALTQADIDKAAELQTRLRASIVSNLSIEPLEDVVGSFVDPDHLSRRLSEQQRAAVRAVIAFLVDQPSINRRDISLSFETTDTAMCGTLHCIVASDRGLASRAAPFVGLLQFAFAGVTDELTADAAHLTFTF
;
A
#
# COMPACT_ATOMS: atom_id res chain seq x y z
N MET A 1 -40.59 20.66 11.90
CA MET A 1 -39.85 20.84 10.63
C MET A 1 -38.63 19.97 10.71
N PRO A 2 -38.44 18.93 9.86
CA PRO A 2 -37.37 17.98 9.97
C PRO A 2 -36.11 18.47 9.25
N ASN A 3 -35.01 18.34 9.95
CA ASN A 3 -33.66 18.70 9.56
C ASN A 3 -33.16 17.76 8.43
N ALA A 4 -32.99 18.30 7.23
CA ALA A 4 -32.50 17.57 6.07
C ALA A 4 -30.98 17.27 6.27
N SER A 5 -30.69 16.02 6.56
CA SER A 5 -29.33 15.45 6.52
C SER A 5 -28.72 15.67 5.13
N ARG A 6 -27.80 16.62 5.01
CA ARG A 6 -26.92 16.80 3.84
C ARG A 6 -26.02 15.57 3.73
N LYS A 7 -26.40 14.57 2.94
CA LYS A 7 -25.49 13.56 2.44
C LYS A 7 -24.36 14.28 1.70
N ALA A 8 -23.16 14.23 2.26
CA ALA A 8 -21.96 14.66 1.57
C ALA A 8 -21.85 13.89 0.26
N ALA A 9 -21.85 14.60 -0.86
CA ALA A 9 -21.63 14.02 -2.18
C ALA A 9 -20.22 13.38 -2.18
N PRO A 10 -20.05 12.15 -2.69
CA PRO A 10 -18.73 11.55 -2.82
C PRO A 10 -17.87 12.47 -3.68
N SER A 11 -16.72 12.84 -3.15
CA SER A 11 -15.78 13.78 -3.76
C SER A 11 -15.48 13.30 -5.20
N ALA A 12 -15.51 14.21 -6.17
CA ALA A 12 -15.24 13.96 -7.59
C ALA A 12 -13.85 13.31 -7.87
N ARG A 13 -13.00 13.14 -6.85
CA ARG A 13 -11.75 12.37 -6.88
C ARG A 13 -11.94 10.84 -6.95
N ALA A 14 -13.10 10.31 -6.56
CA ALA A 14 -13.37 8.87 -6.65
C ALA A 14 -13.68 8.40 -8.10
N ALA A 15 -14.01 9.32 -9.01
CA ALA A 15 -14.43 8.99 -10.37
C ALA A 15 -13.29 8.79 -11.38
N GLN A 16 -12.01 8.93 -10.98
CA GLN A 16 -10.85 8.78 -11.86
C GLN A 16 -9.76 7.83 -11.33
N ALA A 17 -10.09 6.93 -10.44
CA ALA A 17 -9.17 5.85 -10.08
C ALA A 17 -9.01 4.93 -11.30
N GLN A 18 -7.94 5.11 -12.08
CA GLN A 18 -7.56 4.12 -13.10
C GLN A 18 -7.43 2.77 -12.40
N PRO A 19 -7.96 1.69 -13.02
CA PRO A 19 -7.90 0.36 -12.42
C PRO A 19 -6.45 0.00 -12.10
N GLU A 20 -6.19 -0.37 -10.85
CA GLU A 20 -4.83 -0.72 -10.38
C GLU A 20 -4.31 -1.94 -11.15
N THR A 21 -3.06 -1.85 -11.59
CA THR A 21 -2.37 -2.99 -12.22
C THR A 21 -1.51 -3.72 -11.18
N ALA A 22 -1.16 -5.00 -11.42
CA ALA A 22 -0.33 -5.78 -10.51
C ALA A 22 1.00 -5.09 -10.18
N GLN A 23 1.64 -4.45 -11.16
CA GLN A 23 2.86 -3.65 -10.96
C GLN A 23 2.68 -2.45 -10.02
N GLN A 24 1.46 -1.89 -9.91
CA GLN A 24 1.16 -0.80 -8.97
C GLN A 24 1.00 -1.32 -7.55
N ILE A 25 0.51 -2.55 -7.43
CA ILE A 25 0.31 -3.21 -6.15
C ILE A 25 1.65 -3.70 -5.58
N ASP A 26 2.50 -4.35 -6.35
CA ASP A 26 3.81 -4.83 -5.88
C ASP A 26 4.94 -4.41 -6.83
N PRO A 27 5.75 -3.39 -6.48
CA PRO A 27 6.89 -2.97 -7.29
C PRO A 27 8.00 -4.02 -7.42
N LEU A 28 8.14 -4.95 -6.45
CA LEU A 28 9.17 -6.00 -6.49
C LEU A 28 8.85 -7.07 -7.52
N SER A 29 7.58 -7.33 -7.80
CA SER A 29 7.15 -8.21 -8.88
C SER A 29 7.63 -7.71 -10.25
N GLY A 30 7.92 -6.41 -10.38
CA GLY A 30 8.45 -5.80 -11.61
C GLY A 30 9.81 -6.35 -12.05
N ILE A 31 10.66 -6.82 -11.11
CA ILE A 31 11.97 -7.42 -11.45
C ILE A 31 11.76 -8.79 -12.13
N THR A 32 10.93 -9.63 -11.55
CA THR A 32 10.59 -10.95 -12.10
C THR A 32 9.87 -10.81 -13.45
N ALA A 33 8.96 -9.85 -13.56
CA ALA A 33 8.25 -9.55 -14.79
C ALA A 33 9.20 -9.09 -15.91
N ARG A 34 10.27 -8.34 -15.62
CA ARG A 34 11.28 -7.94 -16.61
C ARG A 34 12.06 -9.14 -17.16
N ILE A 35 12.48 -10.07 -16.29
CA ILE A 35 13.15 -11.31 -16.72
C ILE A 35 12.22 -12.10 -17.64
N PHE A 36 10.92 -12.17 -17.28
CA PHE A 36 9.92 -12.85 -18.09
C PHE A 36 9.76 -12.19 -19.48
N VAL A 37 9.73 -10.85 -19.57
CA VAL A 37 9.73 -10.12 -20.86
C VAL A 37 10.93 -10.49 -21.69
N PHE A 38 12.13 -10.55 -21.10
CA PHE A 38 13.36 -10.90 -21.81
C PHE A 38 13.31 -12.33 -22.35
N VAL A 39 12.89 -13.30 -21.53
CA VAL A 39 12.79 -14.72 -21.94
C VAL A 39 11.76 -14.90 -23.06
N VAL A 40 10.57 -14.31 -22.91
CA VAL A 40 9.52 -14.40 -23.95
C VAL A 40 9.95 -13.68 -25.22
N GLY A 41 10.65 -12.55 -25.11
CA GLY A 41 11.23 -11.87 -26.26
C GLY A 41 12.24 -12.73 -27.00
N LEU A 42 13.11 -13.43 -26.27
CA LEU A 42 14.09 -14.36 -26.87
C LEU A 42 13.38 -15.53 -27.58
N VAL A 43 12.33 -16.09 -26.95
CA VAL A 43 11.51 -17.15 -27.55
C VAL A 43 10.81 -16.64 -28.81
N SER A 44 10.20 -15.46 -28.78
CA SER A 44 9.52 -14.87 -29.94
C SER A 44 10.46 -14.64 -31.11
N VAL A 45 11.62 -14.03 -30.85
CA VAL A 45 12.65 -13.79 -31.87
C VAL A 45 13.22 -15.12 -32.39
N GLY A 46 13.49 -16.07 -31.48
CA GLY A 46 13.95 -17.43 -31.85
C GLY A 46 12.95 -18.17 -32.75
N THR A 47 11.66 -18.06 -32.44
CA THR A 47 10.57 -18.64 -33.27
C THR A 47 10.52 -17.96 -34.65
N ALA A 48 10.62 -16.64 -34.72
CA ALA A 48 10.62 -15.90 -35.98
C ALA A 48 11.82 -16.26 -36.85
N PHE A 49 13.02 -16.39 -36.26
CA PHE A 49 14.20 -16.87 -36.98
C PHE A 49 14.04 -18.37 -37.40
N GLY A 50 13.66 -19.23 -36.47
CA GLY A 50 13.53 -20.66 -36.71
C GLY A 50 12.55 -20.97 -37.85
N LEU A 51 11.32 -20.43 -37.78
CA LEU A 51 10.31 -20.65 -38.81
C LEU A 51 10.64 -19.90 -40.11
N GLY A 52 11.17 -18.69 -40.00
CA GLY A 52 11.50 -17.85 -41.17
C GLY A 52 12.63 -18.42 -42.03
N PHE A 53 13.65 -19.02 -41.41
CA PHE A 53 14.79 -19.56 -42.13
C PHE A 53 14.63 -21.04 -42.52
N SER A 54 13.89 -21.85 -41.75
CA SER A 54 13.65 -23.27 -42.09
C SER A 54 12.73 -23.43 -43.30
N ASN A 55 11.86 -22.45 -43.57
CA ASN A 55 10.84 -22.51 -44.63
C ASN A 55 11.11 -21.50 -45.76
N GLY A 56 12.35 -21.34 -46.15
CA GLY A 56 12.77 -20.37 -47.18
C GLY A 56 12.02 -20.46 -48.52
N ASN A 57 11.45 -21.63 -48.86
CA ASN A 57 10.64 -21.86 -50.07
C ASN A 57 9.22 -21.27 -49.97
N GLU A 58 8.77 -20.93 -48.76
CA GLU A 58 7.43 -20.37 -48.49
C GLU A 58 7.38 -18.84 -48.55
N VAL A 59 8.56 -18.22 -48.61
CA VAL A 59 8.71 -16.77 -48.58
C VAL A 59 8.82 -16.21 -49.97
N ALA A 60 7.73 -15.59 -50.45
CA ALA A 60 7.72 -14.95 -51.77
C ALA A 60 8.55 -13.64 -51.79
N ILE A 61 8.56 -12.89 -50.66
CA ILE A 61 9.24 -11.59 -50.55
C ILE A 61 10.17 -11.59 -49.30
N PRO A 62 11.43 -12.05 -49.42
CA PRO A 62 12.36 -12.13 -48.26
C PRO A 62 12.65 -10.81 -47.59
N ALA A 63 12.59 -9.70 -48.32
CA ALA A 63 12.81 -8.34 -47.76
C ALA A 63 11.73 -7.96 -46.70
N LEU A 64 10.46 -8.33 -46.91
CA LEU A 64 9.40 -8.07 -45.97
C LEU A 64 9.54 -8.92 -44.70
N GLN A 65 10.00 -10.19 -44.87
CA GLN A 65 10.24 -11.06 -43.74
C GLN A 65 11.37 -10.54 -42.85
N ILE A 66 12.51 -10.14 -43.46
CA ILE A 66 13.62 -9.55 -42.72
C ILE A 66 13.16 -8.25 -42.00
N ALA A 67 12.40 -7.38 -42.70
CA ALA A 67 11.86 -6.17 -42.11
C ALA A 67 10.94 -6.50 -40.91
N GLY A 68 10.07 -7.54 -41.01
CA GLY A 68 9.23 -8.00 -39.93
C GLY A 68 10.03 -8.43 -38.71
N ILE A 69 11.09 -9.25 -38.91
CA ILE A 69 11.98 -9.68 -37.82
C ILE A 69 12.68 -8.49 -37.15
N VAL A 70 13.17 -7.53 -37.94
CA VAL A 70 13.80 -6.31 -37.38
C VAL A 70 12.82 -5.50 -36.54
N VAL A 71 11.59 -5.33 -37.00
CA VAL A 71 10.52 -4.65 -36.25
C VAL A 71 10.19 -5.41 -34.97
N LEU A 72 10.13 -6.76 -35.02
CA LEU A 72 9.88 -7.61 -33.86
C LEU A 72 10.99 -7.45 -32.80
N VAL A 73 12.26 -7.49 -33.21
CA VAL A 73 13.40 -7.25 -32.30
C VAL A 73 13.31 -5.86 -31.68
N ALA A 74 13.04 -4.83 -32.49
CA ALA A 74 12.87 -3.46 -31.99
C ALA A 74 11.71 -3.37 -30.97
N ALA A 75 10.59 -4.04 -31.20
CA ALA A 75 9.46 -4.11 -30.26
C ALA A 75 9.85 -4.67 -28.90
N TYR A 76 10.57 -5.81 -28.88
CA TYR A 76 11.00 -6.41 -27.61
C TYR A 76 12.10 -5.62 -26.91
N VAL A 77 13.02 -5.00 -27.65
CA VAL A 77 14.01 -4.06 -27.07
C VAL A 77 13.31 -2.86 -26.41
N CYS A 78 12.32 -2.27 -27.09
CA CYS A 78 11.50 -1.20 -26.53
C CYS A 78 10.74 -1.68 -25.29
N PHE A 79 10.24 -2.92 -25.28
CA PHE A 79 9.52 -3.47 -24.14
C PHE A 79 10.42 -3.69 -22.93
N VAL A 80 11.60 -4.33 -23.12
CA VAL A 80 12.58 -4.52 -22.05
C VAL A 80 13.01 -3.17 -21.44
N TRP A 81 13.19 -2.17 -22.30
CA TRP A 81 13.52 -0.82 -21.84
C TRP A 81 12.35 -0.14 -21.10
N ALA A 82 11.11 -0.33 -21.57
CA ALA A 82 9.91 0.21 -20.93
C ALA A 82 9.57 -0.50 -19.60
N ALA A 83 9.94 -1.78 -19.46
CA ALA A 83 9.71 -2.61 -18.28
C ALA A 83 10.76 -2.39 -17.17
N GLU A 84 11.65 -1.40 -17.28
CA GLU A 84 12.65 -1.08 -16.27
C GLU A 84 11.99 -0.63 -14.95
N PRO A 85 12.12 -1.40 -13.84
CA PRO A 85 11.32 -1.21 -12.62
C PRO A 85 11.58 0.11 -11.91
N TYR A 86 12.78 0.69 -12.08
CA TYR A 86 13.21 1.89 -11.37
C TYR A 86 12.94 3.20 -12.12
N ARG A 87 12.66 3.16 -13.43
CA ARG A 87 12.52 4.39 -14.23
C ARG A 87 11.10 4.90 -14.37
N LYS A 88 10.18 4.07 -14.82
CA LYS A 88 8.77 4.47 -15.02
C LYS A 88 7.88 3.23 -15.17
N ARG A 89 6.64 3.33 -14.71
CA ARG A 89 5.59 2.31 -14.93
C ARG A 89 5.33 2.10 -16.42
N VAL A 90 5.02 0.88 -16.82
CA VAL A 90 4.54 0.59 -18.18
C VAL A 90 3.16 1.21 -18.35
N THR A 91 3.09 2.38 -19.00
CA THR A 91 1.83 3.07 -19.28
C THR A 91 1.05 2.37 -20.40
N PHE A 92 -0.27 2.66 -20.52
CA PHE A 92 -1.09 2.16 -21.62
C PHE A 92 -0.46 2.45 -22.98
N GLY A 93 0.00 3.69 -23.21
CA GLY A 93 0.62 4.07 -24.50
C GLY A 93 1.90 3.31 -24.82
N ARG A 94 2.73 2.99 -23.80
CA ARG A 94 3.96 2.21 -24.04
C ARG A 94 3.67 0.76 -24.40
N TYR A 95 2.72 0.13 -23.71
CA TYR A 95 2.32 -1.23 -24.05
C TYR A 95 1.64 -1.27 -25.42
N SER A 96 0.75 -0.32 -25.72
CA SER A 96 0.08 -0.21 -27.02
C SER A 96 1.07 -0.01 -28.17
N LEU A 97 2.16 0.75 -27.93
CA LEU A 97 3.23 0.91 -28.92
C LEU A 97 3.93 -0.43 -29.20
N VAL A 98 4.31 -1.16 -28.15
CA VAL A 98 4.94 -2.48 -28.30
C VAL A 98 3.99 -3.44 -29.03
N PHE A 99 2.73 -3.50 -28.63
CA PHE A 99 1.71 -4.32 -29.28
C PHE A 99 1.55 -3.95 -30.75
N ALA A 100 1.49 -2.66 -31.09
CA ALA A 100 1.40 -2.18 -32.46
C ALA A 100 2.62 -2.56 -33.31
N LEU A 101 3.83 -2.51 -32.76
CA LEU A 101 5.04 -2.96 -33.44
C LEU A 101 5.03 -4.48 -33.69
N VAL A 102 4.59 -5.30 -32.72
CA VAL A 102 4.47 -6.75 -32.92
C VAL A 102 3.35 -7.05 -33.92
N ALA A 103 2.25 -6.30 -33.90
CA ALA A 103 1.17 -6.41 -34.89
C ALA A 103 1.67 -6.05 -36.30
N LEU A 104 2.48 -4.99 -36.43
CA LEU A 104 3.11 -4.63 -37.69
C LEU A 104 4.05 -5.75 -38.19
N ALA A 105 4.87 -6.29 -37.30
CA ALA A 105 5.76 -7.40 -37.63
C ALA A 105 4.97 -8.62 -38.13
N SER A 106 3.83 -8.95 -37.48
CA SER A 106 2.92 -10.02 -37.93
C SER A 106 2.28 -9.76 -39.31
N VAL A 107 1.93 -8.51 -39.60
CA VAL A 107 1.44 -8.12 -40.93
C VAL A 107 2.53 -8.27 -42.00
N LEU A 108 3.74 -7.83 -41.70
CA LEU A 108 4.88 -7.97 -42.62
C LEU A 108 5.21 -9.44 -42.90
N ASP A 109 5.13 -10.31 -41.88
CA ASP A 109 5.26 -11.76 -42.03
C ASP A 109 4.17 -12.30 -42.98
N ALA A 110 2.91 -11.99 -42.74
CA ALA A 110 1.79 -12.42 -43.57
C ALA A 110 1.94 -11.94 -45.03
N LEU A 111 2.34 -10.67 -45.22
CA LEU A 111 2.56 -10.12 -46.56
C LEU A 111 3.77 -10.72 -47.27
N SER A 112 4.79 -11.20 -46.55
CA SER A 112 5.95 -11.85 -47.12
C SER A 112 5.61 -13.20 -47.80
N GLN A 113 4.47 -13.78 -47.46
CA GLN A 113 3.97 -15.09 -47.94
C GLN A 113 2.88 -14.93 -49.02
N LEU A 114 2.61 -13.72 -49.50
CA LEU A 114 1.66 -13.50 -50.59
C LEU A 114 2.15 -14.22 -51.86
N CYS A 115 1.24 -14.97 -52.50
CA CYS A 115 1.53 -15.76 -53.71
C CYS A 115 2.54 -16.93 -53.53
N ALA A 116 2.78 -17.39 -52.32
CA ALA A 116 3.60 -18.59 -52.08
C ALA A 116 2.76 -19.85 -52.37
N ASP A 117 3.34 -20.81 -53.13
CA ASP A 117 2.67 -22.06 -53.55
C ASP A 117 2.79 -23.19 -52.51
N THR A 118 2.49 -22.91 -51.25
CA THR A 118 2.59 -23.89 -50.15
C THR A 118 1.24 -24.28 -49.57
N ALA A 119 1.08 -25.57 -49.28
CA ALA A 119 -0.19 -26.12 -48.76
C ALA A 119 -0.41 -25.82 -47.27
N VAL A 120 0.61 -25.54 -46.51
CA VAL A 120 0.56 -25.29 -45.05
C VAL A 120 1.24 -23.96 -44.76
N ARG A 121 0.60 -23.16 -43.96
CA ARG A 121 1.08 -21.84 -43.54
C ARG A 121 1.86 -21.95 -42.23
N ASN A 122 3.13 -21.58 -42.25
CA ASN A 122 4.02 -21.59 -41.09
C ASN A 122 4.34 -20.15 -40.60
N ASP A 123 3.28 -19.41 -40.27
CA ASP A 123 3.43 -18.02 -39.83
C ASP A 123 3.97 -17.92 -38.40
N TRP A 124 5.03 -17.19 -38.20
CA TRP A 124 5.52 -16.85 -36.88
C TRP A 124 4.80 -15.63 -36.25
N GLY A 125 4.24 -14.74 -37.07
CA GLY A 125 3.58 -13.50 -36.65
C GLY A 125 2.49 -13.70 -35.61
N PRO A 126 1.47 -14.57 -35.85
CA PRO A 126 0.42 -14.87 -34.89
C PRO A 126 0.92 -15.47 -33.56
N ILE A 127 1.97 -16.28 -33.61
CA ILE A 127 2.60 -16.82 -32.40
C ILE A 127 3.21 -15.68 -31.58
N CYS A 128 3.92 -14.76 -32.21
CA CYS A 128 4.50 -13.61 -31.54
C CYS A 128 3.43 -12.64 -30.97
N LEU A 129 2.27 -12.50 -31.66
CA LEU A 129 1.11 -11.77 -31.13
C LEU A 129 0.53 -12.45 -29.88
N ALA A 130 0.41 -13.77 -29.87
CA ALA A 130 -0.03 -14.50 -28.69
C ALA A 130 0.96 -14.33 -27.53
N LEU A 131 2.27 -14.39 -27.80
CA LEU A 131 3.31 -14.21 -26.78
C LEU A 131 3.33 -12.80 -26.18
N VAL A 132 3.10 -11.75 -26.96
CA VAL A 132 3.00 -10.39 -26.41
C VAL A 132 1.74 -10.20 -25.56
N LEU A 133 0.63 -10.88 -25.89
CA LEU A 133 -0.58 -10.89 -25.04
C LEU A 133 -0.33 -11.60 -23.70
N MET A 134 0.49 -12.67 -23.70
CA MET A 134 0.91 -13.34 -22.47
C MET A 134 1.66 -12.36 -21.53
N LEU A 135 2.50 -11.52 -22.09
CA LEU A 135 3.24 -10.49 -21.34
C LEU A 135 2.35 -9.36 -20.79
N ALA A 136 1.12 -9.23 -21.25
CA ALA A 136 0.19 -8.21 -20.74
C ALA A 136 -0.23 -8.45 -19.29
N GLY A 137 -0.28 -9.71 -18.83
CA GLY A 137 -0.81 -10.11 -17.53
C GLY A 137 -0.30 -9.28 -16.33
N PRO A 138 1.01 -9.14 -16.12
CA PRO A 138 1.56 -8.35 -15.02
C PRO A 138 1.37 -6.83 -15.15
N TYR A 139 1.21 -6.33 -16.38
CA TYR A 139 1.29 -4.90 -16.69
C TYR A 139 -0.06 -4.25 -17.00
N ARG A 140 -1.10 -5.06 -17.31
CA ARG A 140 -2.36 -4.57 -17.83
C ARG A 140 -3.56 -5.08 -17.05
N HIS A 141 -4.64 -4.30 -17.06
CA HIS A 141 -5.92 -4.71 -16.51
C HIS A 141 -6.58 -5.79 -17.40
N PRO A 142 -7.29 -6.79 -16.84
CA PRO A 142 -7.91 -7.88 -17.61
C PRO A 142 -8.76 -7.42 -18.80
N LEU A 143 -9.55 -6.36 -18.64
CA LEU A 143 -10.39 -5.82 -19.72
C LEU A 143 -9.58 -5.25 -20.89
N GLU A 144 -8.43 -4.63 -20.61
CA GLU A 144 -7.54 -4.15 -21.66
C GLU A 144 -6.92 -5.31 -22.44
N ILE A 145 -6.55 -6.40 -21.75
CA ILE A 145 -6.03 -7.62 -22.38
C ILE A 145 -7.05 -8.24 -23.31
N VAL A 146 -8.32 -8.31 -22.89
CA VAL A 146 -9.42 -8.76 -23.75
C VAL A 146 -9.54 -7.87 -24.99
N GLY A 147 -9.46 -6.55 -24.82
CA GLY A 147 -9.48 -5.61 -25.94
C GLY A 147 -8.34 -5.84 -26.95
N PHE A 148 -7.10 -6.00 -26.46
CA PHE A 148 -5.95 -6.33 -27.32
C PHE A 148 -6.10 -7.71 -27.98
N THR A 149 -6.67 -8.69 -27.30
CA THR A 149 -6.95 -10.03 -27.87
C THR A 149 -7.94 -9.94 -29.02
N ILE A 150 -9.00 -9.16 -28.89
CA ILE A 150 -9.99 -8.93 -29.98
C ILE A 150 -9.32 -8.25 -31.17
N ILE A 151 -8.47 -7.23 -30.93
CA ILE A 151 -7.74 -6.52 -31.98
C ILE A 151 -6.77 -7.47 -32.70
N ALA A 152 -6.01 -8.28 -31.94
CA ALA A 152 -5.09 -9.28 -32.51
C ALA A 152 -5.84 -10.31 -33.37
N LEU A 153 -6.95 -10.82 -32.88
CA LEU A 153 -7.78 -11.79 -33.60
C LEU A 153 -8.35 -11.19 -34.89
N ALA A 154 -8.88 -9.96 -34.84
CA ALA A 154 -9.37 -9.24 -36.00
C ALA A 154 -8.26 -9.03 -37.06
N LEU A 155 -7.09 -8.58 -36.63
CA LEU A 155 -5.93 -8.38 -37.50
C LEU A 155 -5.52 -9.68 -38.20
N VAL A 156 -5.38 -10.76 -37.42
CA VAL A 156 -4.98 -12.08 -37.95
C VAL A 156 -6.06 -12.65 -38.87
N SER A 157 -7.33 -12.44 -38.57
CA SER A 157 -8.44 -12.84 -39.43
C SER A 157 -8.37 -12.13 -40.81
N VAL A 158 -8.15 -10.82 -40.80
CA VAL A 158 -8.03 -10.02 -42.04
C VAL A 158 -6.80 -10.46 -42.85
N THR A 159 -5.63 -10.60 -42.22
CA THR A 159 -4.43 -11.03 -42.93
C THR A 159 -4.57 -12.45 -43.49
N THR A 160 -5.23 -13.37 -42.75
CA THR A 160 -5.51 -14.71 -43.21
C THR A 160 -6.44 -14.72 -44.43
N VAL A 161 -7.51 -13.90 -44.45
CA VAL A 161 -8.38 -13.75 -45.62
C VAL A 161 -7.59 -13.26 -46.82
N ILE A 162 -6.76 -12.24 -46.65
CA ILE A 162 -5.97 -11.67 -47.75
C ILE A 162 -5.00 -12.72 -48.34
N VAL A 163 -4.30 -13.44 -47.48
CA VAL A 163 -3.33 -14.44 -47.92
C VAL A 163 -4.03 -15.65 -48.56
N GLU A 164 -5.11 -16.15 -47.98
CA GLU A 164 -5.86 -17.30 -48.59
C GLU A 164 -6.57 -16.93 -49.87
N ALA A 165 -6.97 -15.69 -50.06
CA ALA A 165 -7.55 -15.22 -51.34
C ALA A 165 -6.57 -15.24 -52.51
N THR A 166 -5.27 -15.24 -52.24
CA THR A 166 -4.20 -15.38 -53.25
C THR A 166 -3.81 -16.82 -53.55
N ARG A 167 -4.31 -17.81 -52.76
CA ARG A 167 -4.00 -19.24 -52.87
C ARG A 167 -5.17 -20.01 -53.55
N ALA A 168 -4.88 -20.95 -54.44
CA ALA A 168 -5.84 -21.66 -55.23
C ALA A 168 -6.64 -22.76 -54.48
N ALA A 169 -6.21 -23.19 -53.28
CA ALA A 169 -6.69 -24.41 -52.61
C ALA A 169 -6.81 -24.32 -51.07
N GLY A 170 -6.85 -23.15 -50.45
CA GLY A 170 -6.86 -23.01 -48.97
C GLY A 170 -8.25 -23.12 -48.38
N SER A 171 -8.39 -23.79 -47.22
CA SER A 171 -9.61 -23.71 -46.40
C SER A 171 -9.49 -22.61 -45.36
N TYR A 172 -10.11 -21.47 -45.60
CA TYR A 172 -10.11 -20.30 -44.68
C TYR A 172 -10.42 -20.66 -43.22
N PHE A 173 -11.41 -21.55 -42.99
CA PHE A 173 -11.78 -21.93 -41.62
C PHE A 173 -10.71 -22.73 -40.90
N ILE A 174 -9.98 -23.59 -41.61
CA ILE A 174 -8.91 -24.39 -41.02
C ILE A 174 -7.73 -23.46 -40.67
N SER A 175 -7.31 -22.63 -41.63
CA SER A 175 -6.22 -21.67 -41.39
C SER A 175 -6.53 -20.72 -40.25
N LEU A 176 -7.73 -20.14 -40.18
CA LEU A 176 -8.17 -19.26 -39.10
C LEU A 176 -8.22 -19.97 -37.75
N SER A 177 -8.67 -21.25 -37.73
CA SER A 177 -8.72 -22.03 -36.49
C SER A 177 -7.32 -22.31 -35.95
N ILE A 178 -6.38 -22.68 -36.81
CA ILE A 178 -4.99 -22.96 -36.39
C ILE A 178 -4.33 -21.72 -35.83
N VAL A 179 -4.50 -20.58 -36.47
CA VAL A 179 -3.81 -19.33 -36.12
C VAL A 179 -4.54 -18.56 -35.01
N GLY A 180 -5.87 -18.62 -34.99
CA GLY A 180 -6.69 -17.89 -34.01
C GLY A 180 -6.75 -18.55 -32.63
N THR A 181 -6.69 -19.88 -32.58
CA THR A 181 -6.80 -20.63 -31.32
C THR A 181 -5.71 -20.26 -30.30
N PRO A 182 -4.40 -20.19 -30.64
CA PRO A 182 -3.38 -19.76 -29.70
C PRO A 182 -3.57 -18.34 -29.17
N ILE A 183 -4.03 -17.41 -30.03
CA ILE A 183 -4.29 -16.02 -29.64
C ILE A 183 -5.44 -15.95 -28.63
N LEU A 184 -6.54 -16.67 -28.88
CA LEU A 184 -7.67 -16.76 -27.98
C LEU A 184 -7.27 -17.41 -26.64
N ALA A 185 -6.61 -18.59 -26.70
CA ALA A 185 -6.23 -19.33 -25.51
C ALA A 185 -5.30 -18.54 -24.62
N ILE A 186 -4.25 -17.92 -25.20
CA ILE A 186 -3.25 -17.15 -24.45
C ILE A 186 -3.86 -15.80 -24.00
N GLY A 187 -4.65 -15.14 -24.83
CA GLY A 187 -5.29 -13.87 -24.48
C GLY A 187 -6.27 -14.02 -23.30
N ILE A 188 -7.16 -15.03 -23.36
CA ILE A 188 -8.08 -15.33 -22.26
C ILE A 188 -7.31 -15.77 -21.01
N GLY A 189 -6.34 -16.67 -21.17
CA GLY A 189 -5.49 -17.12 -20.06
C GLY A 189 -4.74 -15.97 -19.38
N SER A 190 -4.21 -15.03 -20.17
CA SER A 190 -3.52 -13.84 -19.66
C SER A 190 -4.50 -12.89 -18.93
N ALA A 191 -5.72 -12.71 -19.43
CA ALA A 191 -6.73 -11.89 -18.77
C ALA A 191 -7.18 -12.51 -17.42
N ILE A 192 -7.40 -13.84 -17.37
CA ILE A 192 -7.71 -14.57 -16.13
C ILE A 192 -6.56 -14.46 -15.15
N TYR A 193 -5.31 -14.67 -15.61
CA TYR A 193 -4.10 -14.55 -14.79
C TYR A 193 -3.96 -13.15 -14.20
N ALA A 194 -4.15 -12.10 -15.00
CA ALA A 194 -4.11 -10.72 -14.53
C ALA A 194 -5.16 -10.44 -13.44
N GLY A 195 -6.39 -10.93 -13.62
CA GLY A 195 -7.46 -10.81 -12.63
C GLY A 195 -7.13 -11.53 -11.32
N TYR A 196 -6.62 -12.75 -11.42
CA TYR A 196 -6.19 -13.52 -10.25
C TYR A 196 -5.02 -12.87 -9.51
N LEU A 197 -4.03 -12.37 -10.25
CA LEU A 197 -2.87 -11.69 -9.69
C LEU A 197 -3.28 -10.42 -8.93
N ILE A 198 -4.13 -9.58 -9.52
CA ILE A 198 -4.64 -8.36 -8.88
C ILE A 198 -5.43 -8.70 -7.60
N SER A 199 -6.34 -9.67 -7.66
CA SER A 199 -7.15 -10.07 -6.51
C SER A 199 -6.31 -10.67 -5.38
N GLY A 200 -5.32 -11.50 -5.71
CA GLY A 200 -4.37 -12.08 -4.74
C GLY A 200 -3.55 -11.00 -4.04
N LEU A 201 -2.93 -10.10 -4.80
CA LEU A 201 -2.11 -9.02 -4.25
C LEU A 201 -2.92 -8.04 -3.38
N THR A 202 -4.17 -7.74 -3.75
CA THR A 202 -5.06 -6.89 -2.93
C THR A 202 -5.47 -7.58 -1.63
N ALA A 203 -5.74 -8.88 -1.66
CA ALA A 203 -6.05 -9.68 -0.47
C ALA A 203 -4.84 -9.76 0.48
N ASP A 204 -3.63 -9.99 -0.06
CA ASP A 204 -2.40 -10.04 0.74
C ASP A 204 -2.10 -8.70 1.41
N ARG A 205 -2.31 -7.57 0.70
CA ARG A 205 -2.19 -6.23 1.30
C ARG A 205 -3.19 -6.01 2.43
N ALA A 206 -4.44 -6.38 2.23
CA ALA A 206 -5.48 -6.25 3.26
C ALA A 206 -5.14 -7.11 4.49
N ALA A 207 -4.67 -8.35 4.28
CA ALA A 207 -4.22 -9.23 5.35
C ALA A 207 -3.01 -8.66 6.10
N ALA A 208 -2.02 -8.11 5.39
CA ALA A 208 -0.85 -7.48 5.99
C ALA A 208 -1.21 -6.22 6.79
N ALA A 209 -2.13 -5.38 6.31
CA ALA A 209 -2.64 -4.23 7.04
C ALA A 209 -3.36 -4.66 8.32
N ALA A 210 -4.28 -5.63 8.25
CA ALA A 210 -4.98 -6.17 9.41
C ALA A 210 -4.03 -6.82 10.43
N ALA A 211 -2.93 -7.44 9.97
CA ALA A 211 -1.92 -8.00 10.86
C ALA A 211 -1.11 -6.91 11.58
N ARG A 212 -0.81 -5.78 10.93
CA ARG A 212 -0.18 -4.61 11.55
C ARG A 212 -1.08 -3.99 12.60
N ASP A 213 -2.35 -3.73 12.27
CA ASP A 213 -3.32 -3.18 13.21
C ASP A 213 -3.48 -4.05 14.46
N ARG A 214 -3.48 -5.38 14.31
CA ARG A 214 -3.54 -6.30 15.46
C ARG A 214 -2.30 -6.23 16.34
N ARG A 215 -1.10 -6.11 15.74
CA ARG A 215 0.15 -5.95 16.49
C ARG A 215 0.15 -4.62 17.25
N ASP A 216 -0.18 -3.54 16.59
CA ASP A 216 -0.27 -2.21 17.20
C ASP A 216 -1.27 -2.19 18.37
N GLN A 217 -2.41 -2.90 18.25
CA GLN A 217 -3.38 -3.04 19.35
C GLN A 217 -2.84 -3.91 20.50
N ALA A 218 -2.10 -4.99 20.19
CA ALA A 218 -1.48 -5.83 21.21
C ALA A 218 -0.41 -5.06 21.99
N ASP A 219 0.47 -4.36 21.28
CA ASP A 219 1.54 -3.55 21.86
C ASP A 219 0.97 -2.42 22.77
N ARG A 220 -0.14 -1.80 22.32
CA ARG A 220 -0.87 -0.81 23.14
C ARG A 220 -1.47 -1.41 24.41
N ARG A 221 -2.05 -2.62 24.33
CA ARG A 221 -2.60 -3.30 25.50
C ARG A 221 -1.50 -3.68 26.49
N GLU A 222 -0.41 -4.23 26.00
CA GLU A 222 0.74 -4.61 26.84
C GLU A 222 1.33 -3.39 27.56
N ALA A 223 1.49 -2.24 26.86
CA ALA A 223 1.95 -1.00 27.47
C ALA A 223 1.00 -0.49 28.56
N ILE A 224 -0.33 -0.57 28.35
CA ILE A 224 -1.34 -0.18 29.35
C ILE A 224 -1.31 -1.14 30.55
N GLU A 225 -1.22 -2.46 30.33
CA GLU A 225 -1.14 -3.46 31.40
C GLU A 225 0.16 -3.33 32.22
N GLU A 226 1.27 -3.02 31.57
CA GLU A 226 2.54 -2.78 32.27
C GLU A 226 2.48 -1.52 33.15
N PHE A 227 1.89 -0.44 32.63
CA PHE A 227 1.70 0.80 33.38
C PHE A 227 0.80 0.58 34.61
N LEU A 228 -0.38 -0.02 34.41
CA LEU A 228 -1.29 -0.34 35.50
C LEU A 228 -0.70 -1.37 36.48
N GLY A 229 0.05 -2.33 35.97
CA GLY A 229 0.66 -3.39 36.79
C GLY A 229 1.78 -2.90 37.69
N ARG A 230 2.49 -1.82 37.37
CA ARG A 230 3.50 -1.20 38.24
C ARG A 230 2.84 -0.57 39.46
N ASP A 231 1.81 0.22 39.27
CA ASP A 231 1.13 0.90 40.36
C ASP A 231 0.43 -0.07 41.32
N ILE A 232 -0.25 -1.09 40.77
CA ILE A 232 -0.89 -2.16 41.58
C ILE A 232 0.16 -2.96 42.37
N ARG A 233 1.32 -3.23 41.79
CA ARG A 233 2.42 -3.95 42.50
C ARG A 233 3.00 -3.13 43.63
N ALA A 234 3.25 -1.83 43.44
CA ALA A 234 3.72 -0.93 44.49
C ALA A 234 2.72 -0.86 45.67
N LEU A 235 1.44 -0.66 45.35
CA LEU A 235 0.35 -0.70 46.32
C LEU A 235 0.30 -2.04 47.11
N ARG A 236 0.43 -3.14 46.37
CA ARG A 236 0.34 -4.49 46.96
C ARG A 236 1.54 -4.85 47.84
N SER A 237 2.72 -4.35 47.51
CA SER A 237 3.95 -4.60 48.27
C SER A 237 4.01 -3.82 49.59
N GLU A 238 3.39 -2.63 49.66
CA GLU A 238 3.41 -1.80 50.87
C GLU A 238 2.20 -2.06 51.81
N VAL A 239 1.02 -2.21 51.22
CA VAL A 239 -0.24 -2.28 52.01
C VAL A 239 -0.58 -3.69 52.50
N LEU A 240 -0.34 -4.72 51.71
CA LEU A 240 -0.65 -6.11 52.11
C LEU A 240 0.14 -6.61 53.31
N PRO A 241 1.47 -6.35 53.46
CA PRO A 241 2.20 -6.77 54.66
C PRO A 241 1.65 -6.11 55.91
N PHE A 242 1.36 -4.80 55.87
CA PHE A 242 0.76 -4.09 57.01
C PHE A 242 -0.55 -4.70 57.50
N PHE A 243 -1.48 -5.01 56.60
CA PHE A 243 -2.74 -5.66 56.99
C PHE A 243 -2.54 -7.08 57.49
N ARG A 244 -1.52 -7.80 57.04
CA ARG A 244 -1.19 -9.14 57.59
C ARG A 244 -0.60 -9.05 59.00
N GLU A 245 0.24 -8.07 59.28
CA GLU A 245 0.76 -7.80 60.61
C GLU A 245 -0.37 -7.41 61.57
N LEU A 246 -1.27 -6.53 61.14
CA LEU A 246 -2.42 -6.10 61.93
C LEU A 246 -3.37 -7.28 62.27
N LYS A 247 -3.56 -8.21 61.33
CA LYS A 247 -4.41 -9.39 61.55
C LYS A 247 -3.79 -10.42 62.50
N ALA A 248 -2.48 -10.40 62.70
CA ALA A 248 -1.76 -11.30 63.59
C ALA A 248 -1.67 -10.79 65.04
N GLN A 249 -2.10 -9.56 65.30
CA GLN A 249 -2.08 -8.94 66.63
C GLN A 249 -3.47 -8.96 67.25
N ASP A 250 -3.51 -9.28 68.58
CA ASP A 250 -4.77 -9.33 69.32
C ASP A 250 -5.29 -7.95 69.79
N ALA A 251 -4.45 -6.91 69.71
CA ALA A 251 -4.79 -5.53 70.09
C ALA A 251 -4.06 -4.51 69.21
N LEU A 252 -4.78 -3.45 68.85
CA LEU A 252 -4.24 -2.29 68.11
C LEU A 252 -3.38 -1.43 69.04
N THR A 253 -2.15 -1.14 68.60
CA THR A 253 -1.24 -0.22 69.31
C THR A 253 -1.26 1.19 68.68
N GLN A 254 -0.82 2.22 69.43
CA GLN A 254 -0.73 3.56 68.92
C GLN A 254 0.23 3.66 67.71
N ALA A 255 1.30 2.81 67.70
CA ALA A 255 2.23 2.72 66.58
C ALA A 255 1.57 2.22 65.28
N ASP A 256 0.56 1.32 65.39
CA ASP A 256 -0.18 0.84 64.23
C ASP A 256 -1.10 1.92 63.65
N ILE A 257 -1.65 2.77 64.49
CA ILE A 257 -2.48 3.89 64.06
C ILE A 257 -1.63 4.92 63.35
N ASP A 258 -0.43 5.22 63.86
CA ASP A 258 0.47 6.19 63.23
C ASP A 258 1.01 5.63 61.89
N LYS A 259 1.31 4.33 61.81
CA LYS A 259 1.72 3.65 60.56
C LYS A 259 0.60 3.60 59.51
N ALA A 260 -0.64 3.38 59.96
CA ALA A 260 -1.82 3.46 59.09
C ALA A 260 -2.03 4.86 58.51
N ALA A 261 -1.84 5.90 59.33
CA ALA A 261 -1.94 7.28 58.88
C ALA A 261 -0.82 7.66 57.89
N GLU A 262 0.40 7.15 58.10
CA GLU A 262 1.50 7.33 57.17
C GLU A 262 1.22 6.62 55.84
N LEU A 263 0.80 5.36 55.85
CA LEU A 263 0.42 4.60 54.66
C LEU A 263 -0.76 5.26 53.94
N GLN A 264 -1.77 5.74 54.66
CA GLN A 264 -2.88 6.49 54.09
C GLN A 264 -2.38 7.75 53.37
N THR A 265 -1.46 8.51 53.98
CA THR A 265 -0.91 9.70 53.41
C THR A 265 -0.07 9.38 52.14
N ARG A 266 0.75 8.33 52.19
CA ARG A 266 1.52 7.87 51.03
C ARG A 266 0.60 7.34 49.91
N LEU A 267 -0.42 6.55 50.24
CA LEU A 267 -1.42 6.07 49.30
C LEU A 267 -2.20 7.22 48.68
N ARG A 268 -2.63 8.18 49.49
CA ARG A 268 -3.28 9.38 49.00
C ARG A 268 -2.33 10.22 48.14
N ALA A 269 -1.07 10.35 48.50
CA ALA A 269 -0.06 11.05 47.69
C ALA A 269 0.23 10.28 46.40
N SER A 270 0.30 8.94 46.40
CA SER A 270 0.46 8.10 45.21
C SER A 270 -0.77 8.14 44.31
N ILE A 271 -1.97 8.01 44.85
CA ILE A 271 -3.24 8.18 44.11
C ILE A 271 -3.38 9.62 43.63
N VAL A 272 -2.99 10.59 44.45
CA VAL A 272 -3.03 12.01 44.11
C VAL A 272 -1.88 12.39 43.20
N SER A 273 -0.67 11.80 43.22
CA SER A 273 0.35 12.02 42.20
C SER A 273 0.03 11.32 40.86
N ASN A 274 -0.69 10.22 40.90
CA ASN A 274 -1.16 9.55 39.68
C ASN A 274 -2.48 10.11 39.14
N LEU A 275 -3.32 10.72 39.97
CA LEU A 275 -4.60 11.36 39.60
C LEU A 275 -4.58 12.87 39.61
N SER A 276 -3.55 13.51 40.18
CA SER A 276 -3.67 14.89 40.55
C SER A 276 -2.84 15.80 39.68
N ILE A 277 -3.39 16.70 39.59
CA ILE A 277 -3.47 18.06 40.12
C ILE A 277 -2.11 18.75 40.36
N GLU A 278 -0.99 18.22 39.88
CA GLU A 278 0.04 19.16 39.45
C GLU A 278 -0.57 19.97 38.32
N PRO A 279 -0.66 21.30 38.44
CA PRO A 279 -1.17 22.10 37.35
C PRO A 279 -0.33 21.76 36.09
N LEU A 280 -0.97 21.64 34.95
CA LEU A 280 -0.28 21.38 33.68
C LEU A 280 0.80 22.44 33.42
N GLU A 281 0.67 23.58 34.02
CA GLU A 281 1.62 24.70 34.07
C GLU A 281 3.00 24.30 34.61
N ASP A 282 3.05 23.44 35.65
CA ASP A 282 4.30 23.06 36.31
C ASP A 282 5.07 21.95 35.55
N VAL A 283 4.43 21.31 34.57
CA VAL A 283 5.02 20.15 33.86
C VAL A 283 5.66 20.57 32.52
N VAL A 284 5.23 21.69 31.93
CA VAL A 284 5.73 22.19 30.64
C VAL A 284 6.65 23.40 30.79
N GLY A 285 7.41 23.70 29.74
CA GLY A 285 8.29 24.88 29.73
C GLY A 285 7.55 26.19 29.46
N SER A 286 6.48 26.13 28.67
CA SER A 286 5.59 27.27 28.37
C SER A 286 4.14 26.81 28.41
N PHE A 287 3.32 27.54 29.18
CA PHE A 287 1.89 27.27 29.30
C PHE A 287 1.07 28.53 28.96
N VAL A 288 0.12 28.42 28.05
CA VAL A 288 -0.74 29.54 27.61
C VAL A 288 -2.19 29.06 27.65
N ASP A 289 -2.93 29.57 28.62
CA ASP A 289 -4.36 29.24 28.83
C ASP A 289 -5.11 30.51 29.33
N PRO A 290 -5.33 31.51 28.44
CA PRO A 290 -5.93 32.78 28.82
C PRO A 290 -7.37 32.65 29.34
N ASP A 291 -8.11 31.65 28.82
CA ASP A 291 -9.52 31.43 29.14
C ASP A 291 -9.76 30.35 30.21
N HIS A 292 -8.70 29.86 30.85
CA HIS A 292 -8.75 28.79 31.85
C HIS A 292 -9.43 27.51 31.35
N LEU A 293 -9.27 27.19 30.09
CA LEU A 293 -9.87 26.04 29.43
C LEU A 293 -9.34 24.70 29.98
N SER A 294 -8.10 24.67 30.44
CA SER A 294 -7.49 23.50 31.10
C SER A 294 -8.30 22.99 32.30
N ARG A 295 -9.05 23.86 32.95
CA ARG A 295 -9.95 23.51 34.08
C ARG A 295 -11.20 22.75 33.63
N ARG A 296 -11.58 22.87 32.35
CA ARG A 296 -12.76 22.19 31.77
C ARG A 296 -12.43 20.77 31.32
N LEU A 297 -11.15 20.41 31.25
CA LEU A 297 -10.73 19.03 30.93
C LEU A 297 -11.22 18.07 32.02
N SER A 298 -11.82 16.95 31.61
CA SER A 298 -12.12 15.84 32.51
C SER A 298 -10.83 15.27 33.11
N GLU A 299 -10.93 14.53 34.21
CA GLU A 299 -9.76 13.87 34.83
C GLU A 299 -9.05 12.94 33.85
N GLN A 300 -9.79 12.20 33.02
CA GLN A 300 -9.27 11.30 32.01
C GLN A 300 -8.53 12.06 30.90
N GLN A 301 -9.06 13.17 30.42
CA GLN A 301 -8.43 14.04 29.42
C GLN A 301 -7.15 14.66 29.96
N ARG A 302 -7.18 15.14 31.20
CA ARG A 302 -6.01 15.70 31.88
C ARG A 302 -4.91 14.67 32.10
N ALA A 303 -5.28 13.44 32.47
CA ALA A 303 -4.35 12.32 32.62
C ALA A 303 -3.69 11.95 31.26
N ALA A 304 -4.45 11.93 30.18
CA ALA A 304 -3.93 11.64 28.85
C ALA A 304 -2.92 12.70 28.38
N VAL A 305 -3.21 13.99 28.57
CA VAL A 305 -2.28 15.08 28.23
C VAL A 305 -0.98 14.96 29.06
N ARG A 306 -1.11 14.65 30.35
CA ARG A 306 0.06 14.45 31.22
C ARG A 306 0.92 13.26 30.80
N ALA A 307 0.30 12.16 30.44
CA ALA A 307 1.03 10.97 30.00
C ALA A 307 1.91 11.29 28.78
N VAL A 308 1.39 12.07 27.84
CA VAL A 308 2.17 12.53 26.68
C VAL A 308 3.30 13.47 27.10
N ILE A 309 3.02 14.44 27.96
CA ILE A 309 4.04 15.39 28.44
C ILE A 309 5.15 14.64 29.20
N ALA A 310 4.78 13.73 30.11
CA ALA A 310 5.73 12.93 30.87
C ALA A 310 6.62 12.08 29.94
N PHE A 311 6.02 11.45 28.92
CA PHE A 311 6.78 10.72 27.90
C PHE A 311 7.77 11.64 27.17
N LEU A 312 7.35 12.84 26.75
CA LEU A 312 8.22 13.79 26.04
C LEU A 312 9.38 14.29 26.93
N VAL A 313 9.11 14.58 28.21
CA VAL A 313 10.12 15.02 29.19
C VAL A 313 11.17 13.91 29.47
N ASP A 314 10.76 12.66 29.40
CA ASP A 314 11.65 11.50 29.63
C ASP A 314 12.56 11.18 28.42
N GLN A 315 12.35 11.83 27.27
CA GLN A 315 13.18 11.63 26.10
C GLN A 315 14.49 12.46 26.19
N PRO A 316 15.67 11.83 25.98
CA PRO A 316 16.95 12.54 26.03
C PRO A 316 17.12 13.58 24.90
N SER A 317 16.35 13.47 23.84
CA SER A 317 16.32 14.39 22.69
C SER A 317 15.46 15.63 22.90
N ILE A 318 14.76 15.74 24.04
CA ILE A 318 13.79 16.81 24.31
C ILE A 318 14.16 17.51 25.62
N ASN A 319 14.23 18.85 25.56
CA ASN A 319 14.38 19.64 26.78
C ASN A 319 12.99 20.09 27.26
N ARG A 320 12.71 19.96 28.55
CA ARG A 320 11.44 20.43 29.14
C ARG A 320 11.10 21.86 28.78
N ARG A 321 12.09 22.75 28.62
CA ARG A 321 11.89 24.16 28.24
C ARG A 321 11.34 24.34 26.83
N ASP A 322 11.52 23.33 25.98
CA ASP A 322 11.11 23.36 24.57
C ASP A 322 9.71 22.77 24.37
N ILE A 323 9.04 22.36 25.47
CA ILE A 323 7.67 21.85 25.45
C ILE A 323 6.73 23.03 25.77
N SER A 324 5.82 23.33 24.86
CA SER A 324 4.79 24.33 25.02
C SER A 324 3.39 23.72 24.91
N LEU A 325 2.50 24.11 25.80
CA LEU A 325 1.09 23.71 25.80
C LEU A 325 0.22 24.97 25.75
N SER A 326 -0.60 25.10 24.74
CA SER A 326 -1.55 26.20 24.61
C SER A 326 -2.98 25.70 24.49
N PHE A 327 -3.92 26.46 25.05
CA PHE A 327 -5.35 26.26 24.91
C PHE A 327 -6.00 27.46 24.28
N GLU A 328 -6.83 27.26 23.28
CA GLU A 328 -7.52 28.32 22.54
C GLU A 328 -8.96 27.89 22.24
N THR A 329 -9.84 28.86 22.17
CA THR A 329 -11.23 28.66 21.74
C THR A 329 -11.33 29.01 20.27
N THR A 330 -11.73 28.04 19.44
CA THR A 330 -12.09 28.27 18.05
C THR A 330 -13.61 28.43 17.95
N ASP A 331 -14.16 29.04 16.90
CA ASP A 331 -15.59 29.33 16.72
C ASP A 331 -16.55 28.14 16.98
N THR A 332 -16.04 26.90 16.89
CA THR A 332 -16.84 25.67 16.98
C THR A 332 -16.39 24.69 18.07
N ALA A 333 -15.19 24.82 18.63
CA ALA A 333 -14.65 23.86 19.61
C ALA A 333 -13.52 24.49 20.45
N MET A 334 -13.27 23.88 21.62
CA MET A 334 -12.08 24.17 22.42
C MET A 334 -10.94 23.28 21.93
N CYS A 335 -9.78 23.89 21.70
CA CYS A 335 -8.61 23.25 21.15
C CYS A 335 -7.42 23.36 22.09
N GLY A 336 -6.71 22.27 22.29
CA GLY A 336 -5.41 22.25 22.97
C GLY A 336 -4.32 21.89 21.96
N THR A 337 -3.19 22.61 22.02
CA THR A 337 -2.03 22.39 21.14
C THR A 337 -0.79 22.14 22.00
N LEU A 338 -0.18 21.00 21.82
CA LEU A 338 1.10 20.64 22.42
C LEU A 338 2.17 20.69 21.33
N HIS A 339 3.15 21.55 21.50
CA HIS A 339 4.28 21.70 20.60
C HIS A 339 5.59 21.43 21.34
N CYS A 340 6.52 20.73 20.68
CA CYS A 340 7.80 20.40 21.24
C CYS A 340 8.89 20.41 20.14
N ILE A 341 10.03 21.02 20.41
CA ILE A 341 11.21 20.98 19.55
C ILE A 341 12.05 19.74 19.92
N VAL A 342 12.44 18.98 18.94
CA VAL A 342 13.15 17.69 19.08
C VAL A 342 14.56 17.83 18.50
N ALA A 343 15.59 17.39 19.23
CA ALA A 343 16.95 17.34 18.71
C ALA A 343 17.15 16.09 17.85
N SER A 344 16.62 16.12 16.61
CA SER A 344 16.80 15.10 15.56
C SER A 344 16.63 13.65 16.00
N ASP A 345 15.40 13.23 16.30
CA ASP A 345 15.07 11.85 16.71
C ASP A 345 14.12 11.16 15.73
N ARG A 346 14.66 10.33 14.84
CA ARG A 346 13.88 9.58 13.83
C ARG A 346 12.95 8.50 14.43
N GLY A 347 13.18 8.08 15.68
CA GLY A 347 12.38 7.06 16.37
C GLY A 347 11.27 7.61 17.25
N LEU A 348 11.17 8.93 17.42
CA LEU A 348 10.23 9.55 18.34
C LEU A 348 8.77 9.19 18.00
N ALA A 349 8.38 9.28 16.72
CA ALA A 349 7.01 9.01 16.28
C ALA A 349 6.56 7.57 16.65
N SER A 350 7.43 6.58 16.50
CA SER A 350 7.13 5.19 16.86
C SER A 350 6.96 5.00 18.36
N ARG A 351 7.81 5.66 19.17
CA ARG A 351 7.73 5.56 20.65
C ARG A 351 6.59 6.39 21.22
N ALA A 352 6.22 7.50 20.58
CA ALA A 352 5.10 8.35 20.98
C ALA A 352 3.73 7.75 20.64
N ALA A 353 3.65 6.86 19.66
CA ALA A 353 2.39 6.30 19.16
C ALA A 353 1.44 5.76 20.26
N PRO A 354 1.90 5.02 21.31
CA PRO A 354 1.03 4.59 22.39
C PRO A 354 0.40 5.76 23.16
N PHE A 355 1.14 6.81 23.39
CA PHE A 355 0.71 8.00 24.13
C PHE A 355 -0.21 8.89 23.29
N VAL A 356 0.04 9.03 22.00
CA VAL A 356 -0.89 9.64 21.04
C VAL A 356 -2.20 8.87 20.99
N GLY A 357 -2.14 7.53 21.05
CA GLY A 357 -3.33 6.68 21.16
C GLY A 357 -4.16 6.94 22.42
N LEU A 358 -3.54 7.27 23.55
CA LEU A 358 -4.26 7.70 24.76
C LEU A 358 -4.98 9.04 24.55
N LEU A 359 -4.35 9.99 23.86
CA LEU A 359 -5.03 11.25 23.49
C LEU A 359 -6.22 11.00 22.57
N GLN A 360 -6.03 10.16 21.54
CA GLN A 360 -7.12 9.80 20.59
C GLN A 360 -8.29 9.08 21.28
N PHE A 361 -8.04 8.38 22.38
CA PHE A 361 -9.09 7.78 23.18
C PHE A 361 -9.81 8.80 24.08
N ALA A 362 -9.10 9.79 24.60
CA ALA A 362 -9.64 10.78 25.54
C ALA A 362 -10.33 11.97 24.86
N PHE A 363 -9.98 12.26 23.59
CA PHE A 363 -10.45 13.42 22.83
C PHE A 363 -11.10 13.01 21.52
N ALA A 364 -12.13 13.76 21.10
CA ALA A 364 -12.91 13.45 19.91
C ALA A 364 -12.17 13.74 18.58
N GLY A 365 -11.21 14.66 18.60
CA GLY A 365 -10.38 15.01 17.43
C GLY A 365 -8.95 15.23 17.87
N VAL A 366 -8.04 14.37 17.38
CA VAL A 366 -6.59 14.51 17.60
C VAL A 366 -5.90 14.46 16.25
N THR A 367 -5.08 15.47 15.98
CA THR A 367 -4.14 15.49 14.86
C THR A 367 -2.74 15.48 15.40
N ASP A 368 -1.90 14.62 14.82
CA ASP A 368 -0.50 14.47 15.20
C ASP A 368 0.41 14.68 13.99
N GLU A 369 1.35 15.59 14.09
CA GLU A 369 2.45 15.82 13.16
C GLU A 369 3.76 15.59 13.91
N LEU A 370 4.24 14.36 13.87
CA LEU A 370 5.49 13.96 14.51
C LEU A 370 6.60 13.85 13.46
N THR A 371 7.51 14.82 13.46
CA THR A 371 8.69 14.84 12.59
C THR A 371 9.96 14.52 13.37
N ALA A 372 11.09 14.40 12.70
CA ALA A 372 12.37 14.17 13.37
C ALA A 372 12.82 15.37 14.23
N ASP A 373 12.34 16.58 13.92
CA ASP A 373 12.81 17.83 14.49
C ASP A 373 11.75 18.53 15.35
N ALA A 374 10.48 18.13 15.26
CA ALA A 374 9.38 18.70 16.01
C ALA A 374 8.24 17.70 16.24
N ALA A 375 7.56 17.84 17.37
CA ALA A 375 6.30 17.18 17.66
C ALA A 375 5.20 18.22 17.83
N HIS A 376 4.14 18.12 17.04
CA HIS A 376 2.96 18.98 17.10
C HIS A 376 1.71 18.11 17.23
N LEU A 377 1.02 18.26 18.35
CA LEU A 377 -0.20 17.51 18.68
C LEU A 377 -1.32 18.49 18.94
N THR A 378 -2.41 18.37 18.21
CA THR A 378 -3.61 19.19 18.43
C THR A 378 -4.76 18.28 18.82
N PHE A 379 -5.54 18.66 19.83
CA PHE A 379 -6.70 17.90 20.32
C PHE A 379 -7.87 18.82 20.62
N THR A 380 -9.08 18.36 20.30
CA THR A 380 -10.33 19.11 20.49
C THR A 380 -11.21 18.46 21.58
N PHE A 381 -11.89 19.28 22.39
CA PHE A 381 -12.72 18.82 23.52
C PHE A 381 -13.94 19.71 23.76
#